data_a40cb06393ff5feb0238bd5d1af41651
#
_entry.id   a40cb06393ff5feb0238bd5d1af41651
#
_cell.length_a   1.000
_cell.length_b   1.000
_cell.length_c   1.000
_cell.angle_alpha   90.00
_cell.angle_beta   90.00
_cell.angle_gamma   90.00
#
_symmetry.space_group_name_H-M   'P 1'
#
loop_
_entity.id
_entity.type
_entity.pdbx_description
1 polymer ?
#
loop_
_entity_poly.entity_id
_entity_poly.type
_entity_poly.pdbx_seq_one_letter_code
_entity_poly.pdbx_strand_id
1 'polypeptide(L)'
;MAKDYWNISKLREWNKNPRSITKEGFERLKKQIQKLGQYKPLIITPDGEVLGGNMRLKAYRKLGIDKIWVNIIEPKSESEKLEYSLSDNDRAGYYNDDLLANLIPQYPEFNWSDYSVDLKEPTNLKDLLDQFKEVVEDEVPGVSDEPAVSELGEVYQLGRHRLMVGDSTKIEDVEKLMNRQKADMVLNGDNRGGKV
;
A
#
# COMPACT_ATOMS: atom_id res chain seq x y z
N MET A 1 -27.28 21.77 5.16
CA MET A 1 -27.70 22.14 3.79
C MET A 1 -28.36 20.92 3.14
N ALA A 2 -29.49 21.08 2.45
CA ALA A 2 -30.10 20.02 1.67
C ALA A 2 -29.16 19.67 0.49
N LYS A 3 -29.07 18.37 0.17
CA LYS A 3 -28.31 17.91 -1.00
C LYS A 3 -29.12 18.19 -2.26
N ASP A 4 -28.52 18.83 -3.26
CA ASP A 4 -29.15 19.05 -4.56
C ASP A 4 -28.83 17.90 -5.51
N TYR A 5 -29.86 17.31 -6.16
CA TYR A 5 -29.71 16.15 -7.02
C TYR A 5 -30.22 16.44 -8.43
N TRP A 6 -29.36 16.24 -9.40
CA TRP A 6 -29.70 16.39 -10.81
C TRP A 6 -29.71 15.06 -11.54
N ASN A 7 -30.57 14.98 -12.57
CA ASN A 7 -30.54 13.83 -13.46
C ASN A 7 -29.24 13.85 -14.28
N ILE A 8 -28.55 12.70 -14.37
CA ILE A 8 -27.27 12.55 -15.06
C ILE A 8 -27.33 12.95 -16.54
N SER A 9 -28.51 12.85 -17.18
CA SER A 9 -28.72 13.25 -18.57
C SER A 9 -28.58 14.75 -18.81
N LYS A 10 -28.72 15.56 -17.75
CA LYS A 10 -28.55 17.03 -17.80
C LYS A 10 -27.10 17.46 -17.60
N LEU A 11 -26.21 16.51 -17.28
CA LEU A 11 -24.81 16.78 -16.96
C LEU A 11 -23.93 16.48 -18.19
N ARG A 12 -23.02 17.39 -18.50
CA ARG A 12 -22.03 17.23 -19.57
C ARG A 12 -20.63 17.44 -19.03
N GLU A 13 -19.67 16.73 -19.60
CA GLU A 13 -18.26 16.91 -19.26
C GLU A 13 -17.77 18.26 -19.80
N TRP A 14 -16.94 18.93 -19.01
CA TRP A 14 -16.24 20.11 -19.50
C TRP A 14 -15.10 19.67 -20.44
N ASN A 15 -15.15 20.15 -21.69
CA ASN A 15 -14.24 19.73 -22.76
C ASN A 15 -12.79 20.22 -22.57
N LYS A 16 -12.58 21.23 -21.73
CA LYS A 16 -11.25 21.76 -21.40
C LYS A 16 -10.65 21.16 -20.11
N ASN A 17 -11.28 20.13 -19.53
CA ASN A 17 -10.75 19.50 -18.33
C ASN A 17 -9.39 18.82 -18.61
N PRO A 18 -8.29 19.28 -17.96
CA PRO A 18 -6.95 18.78 -18.26
C PRO A 18 -6.67 17.40 -17.63
N ARG A 19 -7.56 16.89 -16.78
CA ARG A 19 -7.32 15.70 -16.00
C ARG A 19 -7.78 14.44 -16.68
N SER A 20 -6.90 13.42 -16.65
CA SER A 20 -7.19 12.05 -17.06
C SER A 20 -7.01 11.07 -15.88
N ILE A 21 -7.38 9.81 -16.09
CA ILE A 21 -7.22 8.74 -15.12
C ILE A 21 -6.77 7.46 -15.85
N THR A 22 -5.93 6.65 -15.21
CA THR A 22 -5.56 5.34 -15.76
C THR A 22 -6.74 4.37 -15.70
N LYS A 23 -6.67 3.30 -16.49
CA LYS A 23 -7.71 2.27 -16.52
C LYS A 23 -7.91 1.64 -15.14
N GLU A 24 -6.81 1.31 -14.46
CA GLU A 24 -6.80 0.75 -13.10
C GLU A 24 -7.40 1.74 -12.09
N GLY A 25 -7.01 3.01 -12.19
CA GLY A 25 -7.55 4.09 -11.34
C GLY A 25 -9.06 4.26 -11.53
N PHE A 26 -9.55 4.13 -12.76
CA PHE A 26 -10.98 4.20 -13.05
C PHE A 26 -11.76 3.02 -12.45
N GLU A 27 -11.21 1.80 -12.54
CA GLU A 27 -11.82 0.62 -11.91
C GLU A 27 -11.87 0.76 -10.38
N ARG A 28 -10.79 1.24 -9.75
CA ARG A 28 -10.78 1.57 -8.30
C ARG A 28 -11.85 2.59 -7.94
N LEU A 29 -11.97 3.67 -8.73
CA LEU A 29 -12.99 4.71 -8.51
C LEU A 29 -14.41 4.13 -8.55
N LYS A 30 -14.71 3.24 -9.50
CA LYS A 30 -16.02 2.55 -9.57
C LYS A 30 -16.29 1.71 -8.33
N LYS A 31 -15.32 0.92 -7.86
CA LYS A 31 -15.44 0.12 -6.63
C LYS A 31 -15.70 1.00 -5.41
N GLN A 32 -14.97 2.11 -5.28
CA GLN A 32 -15.17 3.07 -4.19
C GLN A 32 -16.60 3.66 -4.22
N ILE A 33 -17.09 4.05 -5.38
CA ILE A 33 -18.46 4.58 -5.55
C ILE A 33 -19.50 3.52 -5.19
N GLN A 34 -19.31 2.27 -5.59
CA GLN A 34 -20.22 1.17 -5.24
C GLN A 34 -20.25 0.92 -3.72
N LYS A 35 -19.09 1.00 -3.05
CA LYS A 35 -18.95 0.75 -1.62
C LYS A 35 -19.44 1.93 -0.76
N LEU A 36 -19.09 3.16 -1.13
CA LEU A 36 -19.28 4.36 -0.32
C LEU A 36 -20.45 5.25 -0.78
N GLY A 37 -21.00 4.99 -1.98
CA GLY A 37 -22.00 5.84 -2.59
C GLY A 37 -21.46 7.22 -3.01
N GLN A 38 -22.36 8.19 -3.06
CA GLN A 38 -22.03 9.58 -3.41
C GLN A 38 -21.69 10.39 -2.15
N TYR A 39 -20.43 10.36 -1.73
CA TYR A 39 -19.96 11.08 -0.52
C TYR A 39 -19.43 12.50 -0.81
N LYS A 40 -19.15 12.82 -2.09
CA LYS A 40 -18.69 14.15 -2.55
C LYS A 40 -19.52 14.59 -3.76
N PRO A 41 -20.08 15.85 -3.80
CA PRO A 41 -20.84 16.33 -4.96
C PRO A 41 -19.96 16.51 -6.19
N LEU A 42 -20.56 16.52 -7.38
CA LEU A 42 -19.94 17.10 -8.57
C LEU A 42 -20.06 18.62 -8.50
N ILE A 43 -19.03 19.34 -8.95
CA ILE A 43 -19.06 20.78 -9.08
C ILE A 43 -19.51 21.09 -10.50
N ILE A 44 -20.63 21.80 -10.63
CA ILE A 44 -21.26 22.07 -11.92
C ILE A 44 -21.60 23.55 -12.08
N THR A 45 -21.75 23.97 -13.32
CA THR A 45 -22.36 25.24 -13.68
C THR A 45 -23.90 25.11 -13.75
N PRO A 46 -24.68 26.22 -13.74
CA PRO A 46 -26.14 26.19 -13.82
C PRO A 46 -26.68 25.51 -15.10
N ASP A 47 -25.90 25.48 -16.18
CA ASP A 47 -26.23 24.83 -17.45
C ASP A 47 -25.75 23.36 -17.51
N GLY A 48 -25.26 22.78 -16.38
CA GLY A 48 -24.93 21.38 -16.23
C GLY A 48 -23.55 20.97 -16.70
N GLU A 49 -22.64 21.92 -16.95
CA GLU A 49 -21.24 21.62 -17.27
C GLU A 49 -20.47 21.24 -16.01
N VAL A 50 -19.80 20.08 -16.01
CA VAL A 50 -19.09 19.54 -14.84
C VAL A 50 -17.65 20.03 -14.82
N LEU A 51 -17.32 20.93 -13.91
CA LEU A 51 -15.98 21.46 -13.70
C LEU A 51 -15.15 20.58 -12.77
N GLY A 52 -15.75 20.06 -11.69
CA GLY A 52 -15.11 19.15 -10.74
C GLY A 52 -15.78 17.77 -10.69
N GLY A 53 -14.99 16.69 -10.81
CA GLY A 53 -15.47 15.33 -10.73
C GLY A 53 -15.86 14.67 -12.06
N ASN A 54 -15.31 15.09 -13.19
CA ASN A 54 -15.58 14.51 -14.52
C ASN A 54 -15.38 12.98 -14.56
N MET A 55 -14.36 12.44 -13.88
CA MET A 55 -14.15 11.00 -13.83
C MET A 55 -15.22 10.29 -12.99
N ARG A 56 -15.74 10.94 -11.93
CA ARG A 56 -16.91 10.46 -11.18
C ARG A 56 -18.17 10.45 -12.04
N LEU A 57 -18.39 11.47 -12.84
CA LEU A 57 -19.51 11.51 -13.80
C LEU A 57 -19.46 10.32 -14.77
N LYS A 58 -18.27 10.02 -15.34
CA LYS A 58 -18.08 8.85 -16.20
C LYS A 58 -18.36 7.54 -15.45
N ALA A 59 -17.90 7.43 -14.20
CA ALA A 59 -18.13 6.26 -13.37
C ALA A 59 -19.63 6.10 -13.04
N TYR A 60 -20.34 7.17 -12.70
CA TYR A 60 -21.78 7.14 -12.46
C TYR A 60 -22.56 6.65 -13.68
N ARG A 61 -22.21 7.14 -14.89
CA ARG A 61 -22.79 6.65 -16.15
C ARG A 61 -22.57 5.15 -16.35
N LYS A 62 -21.36 4.66 -16.08
CA LYS A 62 -21.04 3.21 -16.18
C LYS A 62 -21.74 2.36 -15.14
N LEU A 63 -22.06 2.91 -13.98
CA LEU A 63 -22.74 2.24 -12.89
C LEU A 63 -24.28 2.37 -12.95
N GLY A 64 -24.83 3.10 -13.93
CA GLY A 64 -26.28 3.29 -14.08
C GLY A 64 -26.90 4.15 -12.98
N ILE A 65 -26.13 5.10 -12.43
CA ILE A 65 -26.62 6.00 -11.37
C ILE A 65 -27.22 7.25 -12.02
N ASP A 66 -28.53 7.43 -11.89
CA ASP A 66 -29.26 8.48 -12.60
C ASP A 66 -29.35 9.81 -11.84
N LYS A 67 -29.41 9.78 -10.51
CA LYS A 67 -29.51 10.97 -9.67
C LYS A 67 -28.17 11.29 -9.05
N ILE A 68 -27.61 12.42 -9.41
CA ILE A 68 -26.26 12.84 -9.04
C ILE A 68 -26.32 14.01 -8.08
N TRP A 69 -25.67 13.87 -6.94
CA TRP A 69 -25.46 14.96 -6.00
C TRP A 69 -24.50 15.99 -6.60
N VAL A 70 -24.94 17.24 -6.66
CA VAL A 70 -24.23 18.35 -7.28
C VAL A 70 -24.08 19.53 -6.33
N ASN A 71 -23.04 20.33 -6.58
CA ASN A 71 -22.85 21.67 -6.05
C ASN A 71 -22.81 22.62 -7.24
N ILE A 72 -23.74 23.57 -7.31
CA ILE A 72 -23.86 24.51 -8.41
C ILE A 72 -23.06 25.76 -8.07
N ILE A 73 -22.20 26.17 -9.00
CA ILE A 73 -21.40 27.40 -8.91
C ILE A 73 -21.61 28.23 -10.17
N GLU A 74 -21.43 29.51 -10.05
CA GLU A 74 -21.60 30.49 -11.15
C GLU A 74 -20.28 31.19 -11.48
N PRO A 75 -19.38 30.54 -12.25
CA PRO A 75 -18.11 31.14 -12.64
C PRO A 75 -18.35 32.39 -13.51
N LYS A 76 -17.61 33.45 -13.23
CA LYS A 76 -17.73 34.74 -13.96
C LYS A 76 -16.96 34.73 -15.29
N SER A 77 -16.05 33.78 -15.49
CA SER A 77 -15.19 33.67 -16.67
C SER A 77 -14.75 32.23 -16.95
N GLU A 78 -14.24 31.98 -18.15
CA GLU A 78 -13.60 30.69 -18.48
C GLU A 78 -12.34 30.45 -17.65
N SER A 79 -11.59 31.49 -17.25
CA SER A 79 -10.45 31.38 -16.34
C SER A 79 -10.91 30.88 -14.97
N GLU A 80 -11.99 31.40 -14.45
CA GLU A 80 -12.54 30.98 -13.15
C GLU A 80 -13.06 29.53 -13.20
N LYS A 81 -13.61 29.06 -14.32
CA LYS A 81 -13.92 27.64 -14.52
C LYS A 81 -12.68 26.76 -14.40
N LEU A 82 -11.56 27.19 -14.98
CA LEU A 82 -10.29 26.47 -14.88
C LEU A 82 -9.79 26.45 -13.43
N GLU A 83 -9.89 27.57 -12.70
CA GLU A 83 -9.51 27.65 -11.29
C GLU A 83 -10.31 26.66 -10.44
N TYR A 84 -11.65 26.58 -10.61
CA TYR A 84 -12.45 25.57 -9.92
C TYR A 84 -12.04 24.15 -10.27
N SER A 85 -11.76 23.87 -11.53
CA SER A 85 -11.32 22.54 -11.97
C SER A 85 -9.96 22.15 -11.40
N LEU A 86 -9.01 23.05 -11.32
CA LEU A 86 -7.70 22.81 -10.74
C LEU A 86 -7.78 22.67 -9.22
N SER A 87 -8.53 23.56 -8.56
CA SER A 87 -8.70 23.54 -7.10
C SER A 87 -9.38 22.26 -6.58
N ASP A 88 -10.39 21.71 -7.28
CA ASP A 88 -11.02 20.42 -6.89
C ASP A 88 -10.04 19.27 -6.96
N ASN A 89 -8.95 19.41 -7.69
CA ASN A 89 -7.94 18.39 -7.91
C ASN A 89 -6.62 18.67 -7.21
N ASP A 90 -6.48 19.82 -6.56
CA ASP A 90 -5.29 20.17 -5.79
C ASP A 90 -5.18 19.30 -4.54
N ARG A 91 -4.12 18.49 -4.49
CA ARG A 91 -3.79 17.63 -3.36
C ARG A 91 -2.56 18.20 -2.66
N ALA A 92 -2.79 19.19 -1.82
CA ALA A 92 -1.73 19.88 -1.09
C ALA A 92 -1.18 19.10 0.13
N GLY A 93 -1.59 17.85 0.32
CA GLY A 93 -1.21 17.04 1.48
C GLY A 93 -0.59 15.70 1.10
N TYR A 94 0.15 15.14 2.05
CA TYR A 94 0.66 13.78 2.02
C TYR A 94 0.24 13.04 3.30
N TYR A 95 0.25 11.73 3.27
CA TYR A 95 0.02 10.93 4.45
C TYR A 95 1.29 10.85 5.31
N ASN A 96 1.11 10.77 6.62
CA ASN A 96 2.20 10.49 7.55
C ASN A 96 2.41 8.98 7.62
N ASP A 97 3.59 8.52 7.26
CA ASP A 97 3.93 7.11 7.13
C ASP A 97 3.83 6.37 8.46
N ASP A 98 4.29 6.97 9.57
CA ASP A 98 4.22 6.38 10.91
C ASP A 98 2.78 6.19 11.38
N LEU A 99 1.92 7.19 11.11
CA LEU A 99 0.49 7.08 11.45
C LEU A 99 -0.21 6.01 10.61
N LEU A 100 0.10 5.90 9.32
CA LEU A 100 -0.43 4.83 8.47
C LEU A 100 0.05 3.46 8.92
N ALA A 101 1.35 3.30 9.21
CA ALA A 101 1.91 2.06 9.72
C ALA A 101 1.20 1.59 11.00
N ASN A 102 0.84 2.52 11.88
CA ASN A 102 0.07 2.22 13.09
C ASN A 102 -1.41 1.90 12.81
N LEU A 103 -2.01 2.44 11.76
CA LEU A 103 -3.41 2.21 11.43
C LEU A 103 -3.64 0.90 10.67
N ILE A 104 -2.73 0.52 9.78
CA ILE A 104 -2.87 -0.68 8.95
C ILE A 104 -3.21 -1.93 9.75
N PRO A 105 -2.48 -2.30 10.83
CA PRO A 105 -2.77 -3.51 11.59
C PRO A 105 -4.07 -3.43 12.41
N GLN A 106 -4.63 -2.23 12.64
CA GLN A 106 -5.88 -2.06 13.38
C GLN A 106 -7.12 -2.35 12.52
N TYR A 107 -6.98 -2.39 11.20
CA TYR A 107 -8.06 -2.58 10.24
C TYR A 107 -7.69 -3.67 9.21
N PRO A 108 -7.52 -4.94 9.63
CA PRO A 108 -7.07 -6.03 8.76
C PRO A 108 -8.08 -6.35 7.65
N GLU A 109 -9.37 -6.07 7.86
CA GLU A 109 -10.44 -6.26 6.87
C GLU A 109 -10.46 -5.18 5.78
N PHE A 110 -9.69 -4.09 5.98
CA PHE A 110 -9.69 -2.97 5.06
C PHE A 110 -8.71 -3.21 3.90
N ASN A 111 -9.22 -3.21 2.67
CA ASN A 111 -8.37 -3.38 1.50
C ASN A 111 -7.68 -2.06 1.12
N TRP A 112 -6.49 -1.84 1.63
CA TRP A 112 -5.68 -0.64 1.40
C TRP A 112 -5.32 -0.44 -0.08
N SER A 113 -5.21 -1.53 -0.87
CA SER A 113 -4.89 -1.46 -2.30
C SER A 113 -5.99 -0.82 -3.17
N ASP A 114 -7.21 -0.70 -2.65
CA ASP A 114 -8.31 0.00 -3.33
C ASP A 114 -8.17 1.53 -3.28
N TYR A 115 -7.14 2.06 -2.62
CA TYR A 115 -6.90 3.50 -2.45
C TYR A 115 -5.49 3.88 -2.93
N SER A 116 -5.38 5.09 -3.52
CA SER A 116 -4.07 5.71 -3.77
C SER A 116 -3.67 6.48 -2.52
N VAL A 117 -2.55 6.08 -1.93
CA VAL A 117 -1.98 6.74 -0.74
C VAL A 117 -0.65 7.36 -1.16
N ASP A 118 -0.57 8.69 -1.09
CA ASP A 118 0.65 9.44 -1.39
C ASP A 118 1.47 9.55 -0.09
N LEU A 119 2.53 8.78 0.03
CA LEU A 119 3.43 8.79 1.18
C LEU A 119 4.47 9.93 1.03
N LYS A 120 4.97 10.42 2.15
CA LYS A 120 5.98 11.48 2.19
C LYS A 120 7.33 10.98 1.67
N GLU A 121 7.71 9.78 2.06
CA GLU A 121 8.91 9.09 1.59
C GLU A 121 8.60 8.27 0.33
N PRO A 122 9.59 7.94 -0.51
CA PRO A 122 9.39 7.16 -1.73
C PRO A 122 8.95 5.71 -1.51
N THR A 123 8.71 5.32 -0.26
CA THR A 123 8.13 4.03 0.10
C THR A 123 6.71 3.96 -0.46
N ASN A 124 6.46 3.01 -1.34
CA ASN A 124 5.12 2.85 -1.87
C ASN A 124 4.23 2.10 -0.85
N LEU A 125 2.92 2.33 -0.94
CA LEU A 125 1.96 1.68 -0.03
C LEU A 125 2.10 0.14 -0.02
N LYS A 126 2.51 -0.46 -1.13
CA LYS A 126 2.73 -1.91 -1.21
C LYS A 126 3.86 -2.36 -0.27
N ASP A 127 4.98 -1.64 -0.27
CA ASP A 127 6.11 -1.97 0.60
C ASP A 127 5.72 -1.82 2.07
N LEU A 128 4.91 -0.79 2.40
CA LEU A 128 4.37 -0.62 3.74
C LEU A 128 3.42 -1.76 4.14
N LEU A 129 2.53 -2.18 3.24
CA LEU A 129 1.62 -3.31 3.47
C LEU A 129 2.37 -4.64 3.60
N ASP A 130 3.45 -4.83 2.83
CA ASP A 130 4.25 -6.06 2.86
C ASP A 130 4.99 -6.23 4.20
N GLN A 131 5.28 -5.14 4.94
CA GLN A 131 5.84 -5.21 6.30
C GLN A 131 4.86 -5.79 7.33
N PHE A 132 3.57 -5.74 7.08
CA PHE A 132 2.52 -6.24 7.98
C PHE A 132 1.89 -7.56 7.51
N LYS A 133 2.39 -8.15 6.43
CA LYS A 133 2.00 -9.53 6.10
C LYS A 133 2.53 -10.44 7.18
N GLU A 134 1.66 -11.29 7.73
CA GLU A 134 2.11 -12.38 8.58
C GLU A 134 3.19 -13.17 7.84
N VAL A 135 4.37 -13.21 8.44
CA VAL A 135 5.40 -14.14 8.00
C VAL A 135 4.85 -15.51 8.35
N VAL A 136 4.36 -16.23 7.34
CA VAL A 136 4.09 -17.66 7.52
C VAL A 136 5.44 -18.28 7.83
N GLU A 137 5.65 -18.69 9.08
CA GLU A 137 6.85 -19.43 9.46
C GLU A 137 6.91 -20.69 8.59
N ASP A 138 8.05 -20.91 7.97
CA ASP A 138 8.28 -22.13 7.23
C ASP A 138 8.03 -23.32 8.16
N GLU A 139 7.22 -24.29 7.73
CA GLU A 139 7.05 -25.52 8.47
C GLU A 139 8.43 -26.18 8.66
N VAL A 140 8.88 -26.25 9.90
CA VAL A 140 10.13 -26.93 10.21
C VAL A 140 9.96 -28.41 9.82
N PRO A 141 10.78 -28.96 8.91
CA PRO A 141 10.71 -30.36 8.56
C PRO A 141 10.82 -31.21 9.84
N GLY A 142 9.95 -32.20 9.97
CA GLY A 142 10.00 -33.10 11.12
C GLY A 142 11.41 -33.66 11.30
N VAL A 143 11.88 -33.74 12.55
CA VAL A 143 13.19 -34.32 12.86
C VAL A 143 13.17 -35.77 12.39
N SER A 144 14.12 -36.14 11.53
CA SER A 144 14.29 -37.51 11.09
C SER A 144 14.71 -38.37 12.29
N ASP A 145 14.10 -39.56 12.45
CA ASP A 145 14.50 -40.55 13.44
C ASP A 145 15.84 -41.25 13.08
N GLU A 146 16.43 -40.88 11.94
CA GLU A 146 17.72 -41.39 11.54
C GLU A 146 18.84 -40.80 12.43
N PRO A 147 19.88 -41.61 12.78
CA PRO A 147 21.01 -41.12 13.56
C PRO A 147 21.70 -39.97 12.81
N ALA A 148 22.09 -38.92 13.57
CA ALA A 148 22.80 -37.79 13.03
C ALA A 148 24.07 -38.22 12.29
N VAL A 149 24.23 -37.75 11.05
CA VAL A 149 25.40 -38.04 10.20
C VAL A 149 26.60 -37.14 10.58
N SER A 150 26.32 -36.00 11.25
CA SER A 150 27.35 -35.04 11.62
C SER A 150 27.95 -35.34 12.98
N GLU A 151 29.28 -35.29 13.10
CA GLU A 151 30.02 -35.55 14.32
C GLU A 151 30.54 -34.24 14.96
N LEU A 152 30.66 -34.26 16.29
CA LEU A 152 31.20 -33.12 17.03
C LEU A 152 32.65 -32.85 16.62
N GLY A 153 32.97 -31.60 16.29
CA GLY A 153 34.29 -31.17 15.85
C GLY A 153 34.51 -31.24 14.33
N GLU A 154 33.55 -31.73 13.56
CA GLU A 154 33.64 -31.71 12.08
C GLU A 154 33.38 -30.35 11.49
N VAL A 155 34.10 -30.05 10.39
CA VAL A 155 33.94 -28.83 9.60
C VAL A 155 33.54 -29.17 8.19
N TYR A 156 32.36 -28.69 7.78
CA TYR A 156 31.81 -28.92 6.45
C TYR A 156 32.07 -27.68 5.56
N GLN A 157 32.46 -27.92 4.32
CA GLN A 157 32.65 -26.89 3.32
C GLN A 157 31.39 -26.78 2.44
N LEU A 158 30.70 -25.65 2.50
CA LEU A 158 29.48 -25.35 1.73
C LEU A 158 29.76 -24.24 0.70
N GLY A 159 30.36 -24.61 -0.41
CA GLY A 159 30.85 -23.63 -1.38
C GLY A 159 31.95 -22.76 -0.76
N ARG A 160 31.70 -21.44 -0.63
CA ARG A 160 32.64 -20.52 0.04
C ARG A 160 32.41 -20.40 1.56
N HIS A 161 31.36 -21.02 2.10
CA HIS A 161 31.02 -21.00 3.52
C HIS A 161 31.52 -22.22 4.24
N ARG A 162 31.72 -22.11 5.55
CA ARG A 162 32.11 -23.20 6.43
C ARG A 162 31.09 -23.33 7.55
N LEU A 163 30.72 -24.57 7.85
CA LEU A 163 29.86 -24.94 8.97
C LEU A 163 30.64 -25.90 9.89
N MET A 164 30.52 -25.72 11.16
CA MET A 164 31.14 -26.62 12.13
C MET A 164 30.12 -27.06 13.18
N VAL A 165 30.14 -28.33 13.51
CA VAL A 165 29.44 -28.89 14.68
C VAL A 165 30.38 -28.77 15.87
N GLY A 166 30.19 -27.75 16.71
CA GLY A 166 31.13 -27.45 17.80
C GLY A 166 30.52 -26.52 18.84
N ASP A 167 31.32 -26.19 19.84
CA ASP A 167 30.93 -25.29 20.92
C ASP A 167 31.50 -23.89 20.67
N SER A 168 30.62 -22.95 20.37
CA SER A 168 30.98 -21.55 20.07
C SER A 168 31.62 -20.79 21.26
N THR A 169 31.60 -21.39 22.47
CA THR A 169 32.27 -20.84 23.66
C THR A 169 33.71 -21.29 23.79
N LYS A 170 34.13 -22.30 23.01
CA LYS A 170 35.50 -22.81 22.99
C LYS A 170 36.31 -22.13 21.88
N ILE A 171 37.42 -21.53 22.28
CA ILE A 171 38.26 -20.77 21.34
C ILE A 171 38.86 -21.68 20.27
N GLU A 172 39.17 -22.92 20.59
CA GLU A 172 39.73 -23.92 19.68
C GLU A 172 38.78 -24.26 18.54
N ASP A 173 37.47 -24.37 18.83
CA ASP A 173 36.45 -24.66 17.84
C ASP A 173 36.25 -23.42 16.92
N VAL A 174 36.23 -22.24 17.49
CA VAL A 174 36.13 -20.99 16.73
C VAL A 174 37.36 -20.80 15.82
N GLU A 175 38.56 -21.00 16.31
CA GLU A 175 39.79 -20.92 15.51
C GLU A 175 39.81 -21.92 14.36
N LYS A 176 39.33 -23.15 14.63
CA LYS A 176 39.22 -24.22 13.62
C LYS A 176 38.21 -23.83 12.52
N LEU A 177 37.06 -23.30 12.90
CA LEU A 177 36.04 -22.80 11.96
C LEU A 177 36.58 -21.66 11.12
N MET A 178 37.22 -20.68 11.75
CA MET A 178 37.73 -19.46 11.11
C MET A 178 38.92 -19.70 10.20
N ASN A 179 39.64 -20.83 10.36
CA ASN A 179 40.78 -21.18 9.51
C ASN A 179 41.78 -20.03 9.32
N ARG A 180 42.17 -19.36 10.40
CA ARG A 180 43.07 -18.20 10.44
C ARG A 180 42.55 -16.93 9.74
N GLN A 181 41.29 -16.89 9.36
CA GLN A 181 40.64 -15.68 8.83
C GLN A 181 40.01 -14.86 9.97
N LYS A 182 39.84 -13.56 9.77
CA LYS A 182 39.13 -12.70 10.71
C LYS A 182 37.73 -12.42 10.17
N ALA A 183 36.76 -12.39 11.07
CA ALA A 183 35.40 -11.95 10.71
C ALA A 183 35.28 -10.45 10.92
N ASP A 184 34.57 -9.78 10.02
CA ASP A 184 34.22 -8.37 10.17
C ASP A 184 33.07 -8.16 11.15
N MET A 185 32.23 -9.21 11.34
CA MET A 185 31.08 -9.19 12.23
C MET A 185 30.83 -10.58 12.81
N VAL A 186 30.42 -10.66 14.08
CA VAL A 186 30.00 -11.89 14.74
C VAL A 186 28.55 -11.72 15.22
N LEU A 187 27.66 -12.66 14.85
CA LEU A 187 26.29 -12.75 15.32
C LEU A 187 26.17 -14.00 16.20
N ASN A 188 25.95 -13.80 17.49
CA ASN A 188 25.66 -14.89 18.42
C ASN A 188 24.16 -14.93 18.70
N GLY A 189 23.50 -16.05 18.43
CA GLY A 189 22.16 -16.33 18.92
C GLY A 189 22.19 -16.45 20.45
N ASP A 190 21.31 -15.73 21.15
CA ASP A 190 21.14 -15.85 22.60
C ASP A 190 20.46 -17.20 22.91
N ASN A 191 21.26 -18.17 23.20
CA ASN A 191 20.80 -19.52 23.61
C ASN A 191 20.35 -19.48 25.08
N ARG A 192 19.27 -18.73 25.38
CA ARG A 192 18.56 -18.90 26.66
C ARG A 192 17.83 -20.23 26.60
N GLY A 193 18.52 -21.26 27.05
CA GLY A 193 18.06 -22.63 27.03
C GLY A 193 16.65 -22.78 27.58
N GLY A 194 15.74 -23.21 26.72
CA GLY A 194 14.56 -23.91 27.14
C GLY A 194 15.03 -25.21 27.84
N LYS A 195 14.77 -25.27 29.14
CA LYS A 195 14.85 -26.57 29.83
C LYS A 195 13.78 -27.48 29.24
N VAL A 196 14.20 -28.59 28.69
CA VAL A 196 13.35 -29.76 28.46
C VAL A 196 12.93 -30.32 29.82
#